data_970b086651704aff404b9aee829a9778
#
_entry.id   970b086651704aff404b9aee829a9778
#
_cell.length_a   1.000
_cell.length_b   1.000
_cell.length_c   1.000
_cell.angle_alpha   90.00
_cell.angle_beta   90.00
_cell.angle_gamma   90.00
#
_symmetry.space_group_name_H-M   'P 1'
#
loop_
_entity.id
_entity.type
_entity.pdbx_description
1 polymer ?
#
loop_
_entity_poly.entity_id
_entity_poly.type
_entity_poly.pdbx_seq_one_letter_code
_entity_poly.pdbx_strand_id
1 'polypeptide(L)'
;EDVMRLLLNTFHYLSEGSRSAAFLKPLFEMRFMTEIGMMPDIVCCASCMKYAAEEMYFDLMSTKLYCVGCITPTKDDTLVKIPASVVHALRHIVFADFNRLYNFRLSDKNIKKLGSIAERYLLIHLGREFKTLDFYKSLG
;
A
#
# COMPACT_ATOMS: atom_id res chain seq x y z
N GLU A 1 9.76 -3.90 16.72
CA GLU A 1 10.25 -5.25 16.45
C GLU A 1 9.85 -5.75 15.06
N ASP A 2 8.58 -5.64 14.72
CA ASP A 2 8.11 -6.06 13.39
C ASP A 2 8.67 -5.16 12.29
N VAL A 3 8.84 -3.87 12.56
CA VAL A 3 9.47 -2.94 11.62
C VAL A 3 10.94 -3.33 11.37
N MET A 4 11.67 -3.68 12.43
CA MET A 4 13.06 -4.12 12.29
C MET A 4 13.16 -5.43 11.51
N ARG A 5 12.26 -6.36 11.78
CA ARG A 5 12.20 -7.64 11.07
C ARG A 5 11.90 -7.41 9.58
N LEU A 6 10.96 -6.52 9.27
CA LEU A 6 10.63 -6.15 7.90
C LEU A 6 11.85 -5.55 7.18
N LEU A 7 12.55 -4.64 7.84
CA LEU A 7 13.73 -3.98 7.29
C LEU A 7 14.83 -4.99 6.97
N LEU A 8 15.14 -5.86 7.92
CA LEU A 8 16.19 -6.87 7.76
C LEU A 8 15.84 -7.88 6.66
N ASN A 9 14.59 -8.35 6.62
CA ASN A 9 14.16 -9.30 5.60
C ASN A 9 14.19 -8.67 4.20
N THR A 10 13.78 -7.41 4.09
CA THR A 10 13.81 -6.70 2.81
C THR A 10 15.24 -6.51 2.31
N PHE A 11 16.16 -6.13 3.19
CA PHE A 11 17.58 -6.03 2.84
C PHE A 11 18.17 -7.38 2.44
N HIS A 12 17.75 -8.44 3.10
CA HIS A 12 18.21 -9.79 2.75
C HIS A 12 17.83 -10.14 1.29
N TYR A 13 16.56 -9.96 0.92
CA TYR A 13 16.11 -10.25 -0.43
C TYR A 13 16.77 -9.34 -1.47
N LEU A 14 16.99 -8.07 -1.12
CA LEU A 14 17.67 -7.13 -2.00
C LEU A 14 19.12 -7.55 -2.23
N SER A 15 19.82 -7.95 -1.17
CA SER A 15 21.24 -8.39 -1.23
C SER A 15 21.41 -9.67 -2.03
N GLU A 16 20.48 -10.62 -1.87
CA GLU A 16 20.49 -11.88 -2.63
C GLU A 16 20.26 -11.66 -4.12
N GLY A 17 19.56 -10.60 -4.48
CA GLY A 17 19.16 -10.36 -5.86
C GLY A 17 18.02 -11.27 -6.34
N SER A 18 17.37 -12.01 -5.43
CA SER A 18 16.26 -12.90 -5.78
C SER A 18 14.97 -12.15 -6.08
N ARG A 19 14.86 -10.90 -5.63
CA ARG A 19 13.71 -10.02 -5.90
C ARG A 19 14.22 -8.65 -6.34
N SER A 20 13.55 -8.05 -7.31
CA SER A 20 13.94 -6.73 -7.81
C SER A 20 13.63 -5.63 -6.80
N ALA A 21 14.38 -4.53 -6.87
CA ALA A 21 14.10 -3.34 -6.06
C ALA A 21 12.72 -2.77 -6.36
N ALA A 22 12.29 -2.83 -7.62
CA ALA A 22 10.97 -2.35 -8.04
C ALA A 22 9.83 -3.12 -7.38
N PHE A 23 10.04 -4.41 -7.06
CA PHE A 23 9.10 -5.25 -6.32
C PHE A 23 9.18 -5.00 -4.81
N LEU A 24 10.40 -4.92 -4.28
CA LEU A 24 10.63 -4.82 -2.84
C LEU A 24 10.22 -3.46 -2.26
N LYS A 25 10.42 -2.37 -3.02
CA LYS A 25 10.13 -1.02 -2.54
C LYS A 25 8.65 -0.82 -2.16
N PRO A 26 7.67 -1.09 -3.06
CA PRO A 26 6.26 -0.93 -2.68
C PRO A 26 5.82 -1.90 -1.60
N LEU A 27 6.34 -3.11 -1.59
CA LEU A 27 6.06 -4.09 -0.54
C LEU A 27 6.51 -3.55 0.81
N PHE A 28 7.74 -3.06 0.89
CA PHE A 28 8.27 -2.47 2.12
C PHE A 28 7.45 -1.28 2.57
N GLU A 29 7.15 -0.35 1.66
CA GLU A 29 6.41 0.88 1.98
C GLU A 29 5.02 0.57 2.56
N MET A 30 4.26 -0.28 1.90
CA MET A 30 2.90 -0.61 2.35
C MET A 30 2.89 -1.42 3.64
N ARG A 31 3.80 -2.39 3.77
CA ARG A 31 3.89 -3.18 5.00
C ARG A 31 4.41 -2.34 6.16
N PHE A 32 5.35 -1.44 5.92
CA PHE A 32 5.84 -0.50 6.92
C PHE A 32 4.68 0.36 7.46
N MET A 33 3.86 0.92 6.56
CA MET A 33 2.70 1.72 6.96
C MET A 33 1.72 0.90 7.80
N THR A 34 1.53 -0.37 7.44
CA THR A 34 0.70 -1.30 8.22
C THR A 34 1.25 -1.49 9.63
N GLU A 35 2.56 -1.73 9.74
CA GLU A 35 3.20 -2.01 11.02
C GLU A 35 3.20 -0.81 11.96
N ILE A 36 3.23 0.40 11.44
CA ILE A 36 3.18 1.62 12.27
C ILE A 36 1.74 2.11 12.55
N GLY A 37 0.73 1.31 12.20
CA GLY A 37 -0.66 1.61 12.52
C GLY A 37 -1.40 2.43 11.48
N MET A 38 -0.84 2.58 10.27
CA MET A 38 -1.46 3.32 9.16
C MET A 38 -1.93 2.38 8.05
N MET A 39 -2.52 1.27 8.45
CA MET A 39 -3.01 0.24 7.53
C MET A 39 -4.19 0.75 6.70
N PRO A 40 -4.19 0.54 5.37
CA PRO A 40 -5.37 0.86 4.58
C PRO A 40 -6.50 -0.13 4.84
N ASP A 41 -7.74 0.34 4.70
CA ASP A 41 -8.93 -0.48 4.85
C ASP A 41 -9.32 -1.07 3.49
N ILE A 42 -8.76 -2.21 3.16
CA ILE A 42 -8.87 -2.83 1.83
C ILE A 42 -9.44 -4.25 1.86
N VAL A 43 -10.15 -4.60 2.91
CA VAL A 43 -10.78 -5.93 3.01
C VAL A 43 -11.87 -6.10 1.95
N CYS A 44 -12.67 -5.07 1.74
CA CYS A 44 -13.76 -5.11 0.77
C CYS A 44 -14.19 -3.68 0.41
N CYS A 45 -15.13 -3.56 -0.52
CA CYS A 45 -15.72 -2.26 -0.85
C CYS A 45 -16.34 -1.64 0.41
N ALA A 46 -16.01 -0.38 0.68
CA ALA A 46 -16.48 0.32 1.87
C ALA A 46 -17.99 0.54 1.88
N SER A 47 -18.63 0.53 0.70
CA SER A 47 -20.08 0.78 0.59
C SER A 47 -20.90 -0.49 0.55
N CYS A 48 -20.54 -1.46 -0.31
CA CYS A 48 -21.36 -2.65 -0.53
C CYS A 48 -20.72 -3.94 -0.04
N MET A 49 -19.51 -3.87 0.50
CA MET A 49 -18.73 -5.00 1.03
C MET A 49 -18.33 -6.03 -0.03
N LYS A 50 -18.38 -5.68 -1.30
CA LYS A 50 -17.91 -6.55 -2.37
C LYS A 50 -16.42 -6.80 -2.22
N TYR A 51 -16.04 -8.08 -2.20
CA TYR A 51 -14.65 -8.48 -2.02
C TYR A 51 -13.88 -8.56 -3.33
N ALA A 52 -14.48 -9.16 -4.36
CA ALA A 52 -13.81 -9.44 -5.62
C ALA A 52 -14.48 -8.70 -6.78
N ALA A 53 -13.68 -8.06 -7.61
CA ALA A 53 -14.09 -7.38 -8.83
C ALA A 53 -12.91 -7.30 -9.77
N GLU A 54 -13.16 -7.15 -11.07
CA GLU A 54 -12.08 -6.99 -12.06
C GLU A 54 -11.29 -5.71 -11.83
N GLU A 55 -11.98 -4.66 -11.42
CA GLU A 55 -11.37 -3.35 -11.11
C GLU A 55 -12.04 -2.76 -9.89
N MET A 56 -11.27 -2.03 -9.11
CA MET A 56 -11.77 -1.29 -7.96
C MET A 56 -11.08 0.06 -7.88
N TYR A 57 -11.67 0.99 -7.13
CA TYR A 57 -11.05 2.28 -6.85
C TYR A 57 -10.48 2.27 -5.45
N PHE A 58 -9.23 2.71 -5.32
CA PHE A 58 -8.59 2.92 -4.03
C PHE A 58 -8.49 4.42 -3.77
N ASP A 59 -9.10 4.88 -2.68
CA ASP A 59 -9.01 6.28 -2.25
C ASP A 59 -7.81 6.42 -1.33
N LEU A 60 -6.77 7.07 -1.82
CA LEU A 60 -5.52 7.27 -1.08
C LEU A 60 -5.72 8.14 0.16
N MET A 61 -6.66 9.07 0.12
CA MET A 61 -6.90 9.98 1.23
C MET A 61 -7.71 9.32 2.36
N SER A 62 -8.83 8.68 2.04
CA SER A 62 -9.66 8.00 3.02
C SER A 62 -9.14 6.61 3.38
N THR A 63 -8.20 6.09 2.64
CA THR A 63 -7.59 4.75 2.80
C THR A 63 -8.56 3.60 2.56
N LYS A 64 -9.64 3.84 1.82
CA LYS A 64 -10.70 2.86 1.59
C LYS A 64 -10.77 2.41 0.14
N LEU A 65 -11.35 1.22 -0.05
CA LEU A 65 -11.54 0.59 -1.33
C LEU A 65 -13.03 0.68 -1.72
N TYR A 66 -13.29 0.94 -3.00
CA TYR A 66 -14.66 1.01 -3.52
C TYR A 66 -14.77 0.24 -4.83
N CYS A 67 -15.88 -0.47 -5.03
CA CYS A 67 -16.14 -1.07 -6.34
C CYS A 67 -16.61 0.00 -7.34
N VAL A 68 -16.51 -0.33 -8.62
CA VAL A 68 -16.83 0.62 -9.70
C VAL A 68 -18.25 1.17 -9.61
N GLY A 69 -19.21 0.34 -9.12
CA GLY A 69 -20.61 0.74 -8.98
C GLY A 69 -20.92 1.59 -7.77
N CYS A 70 -20.01 1.71 -6.81
CA CYS A 70 -20.27 2.40 -5.54
C CYS A 70 -19.69 3.80 -5.46
N ILE A 71 -18.85 4.19 -6.40
CA ILE A 71 -18.20 5.49 -6.38
C ILE A 71 -18.17 6.07 -7.78
N THR A 72 -18.39 7.39 -7.87
CA THR A 72 -18.25 8.10 -9.12
C THR A 72 -16.84 8.66 -9.22
N PRO A 73 -16.10 8.39 -10.32
CA PRO A 73 -14.76 8.94 -10.48
C PRO A 73 -14.83 10.47 -10.44
N THR A 74 -13.96 11.05 -9.63
CA THR A 74 -13.80 12.49 -9.54
C THR A 74 -12.53 12.90 -10.27
N LYS A 75 -12.35 14.20 -10.48
CA LYS A 75 -11.11 14.74 -11.05
C LYS A 75 -9.96 14.68 -10.04
N ASP A 76 -10.22 14.15 -8.86
CA ASP A 76 -9.24 14.06 -7.79
C ASP A 76 -8.26 12.92 -8.05
N ASP A 77 -6.97 13.25 -8.07
CA ASP A 77 -5.90 12.29 -8.30
C ASP A 77 -5.79 11.23 -7.22
N THR A 78 -6.42 11.44 -6.06
CA THR A 78 -6.31 10.51 -4.94
C THR A 78 -7.18 9.27 -5.09
N LEU A 79 -8.13 9.29 -6.02
CA LEU A 79 -8.96 8.13 -6.32
C LEU A 79 -8.35 7.36 -7.50
N VAL A 80 -7.75 6.21 -7.22
CA VAL A 80 -6.97 5.45 -8.21
C VAL A 80 -7.72 4.17 -8.59
N LYS A 81 -7.92 3.97 -9.89
CA LYS A 81 -8.50 2.72 -10.41
C LYS A 81 -7.41 1.66 -10.49
N ILE A 82 -7.66 0.50 -9.90
CA ILE A 82 -6.68 -0.58 -9.83
C ILE A 82 -7.29 -1.91 -10.27
N PRO A 83 -6.52 -2.75 -10.98
CA PRO A 83 -7.00 -4.07 -11.40
C PRO A 83 -6.99 -5.05 -10.22
N ALA A 84 -7.71 -6.15 -10.39
CA ALA A 84 -7.84 -7.19 -9.36
C ALA A 84 -6.48 -7.70 -8.87
N SER A 85 -5.50 -7.86 -9.77
CA SER A 85 -4.17 -8.35 -9.41
C SER A 85 -3.45 -7.41 -8.43
N VAL A 86 -3.62 -6.09 -8.59
CA VAL A 86 -3.03 -5.10 -7.66
C VAL A 86 -3.79 -5.09 -6.35
N VAL A 87 -5.12 -5.24 -6.38
CA VAL A 87 -5.92 -5.39 -5.15
C VAL A 87 -5.45 -6.59 -4.34
N HIS A 88 -5.27 -7.73 -5.00
CA HIS A 88 -4.76 -8.95 -4.35
C HIS A 88 -3.37 -8.76 -3.77
N ALA A 89 -2.49 -8.07 -4.50
CA ALA A 89 -1.14 -7.78 -4.01
C ALA A 89 -1.17 -6.89 -2.77
N LEU A 90 -1.98 -5.84 -2.78
CA LEU A 90 -2.13 -4.97 -1.61
C LEU A 90 -2.65 -5.73 -0.38
N ARG A 91 -3.67 -6.55 -0.57
CA ARG A 91 -4.21 -7.39 0.51
C ARG A 91 -3.16 -8.36 1.03
N HIS A 92 -2.40 -8.98 0.14
CA HIS A 92 -1.31 -9.89 0.53
C HIS A 92 -0.27 -9.16 1.37
N ILE A 93 0.18 -7.99 0.93
CA ILE A 93 1.20 -7.21 1.64
C ILE A 93 0.71 -6.84 3.04
N VAL A 94 -0.54 -6.42 3.16
CA VAL A 94 -1.11 -5.94 4.43
C VAL A 94 -1.38 -7.09 5.41
N PHE A 95 -1.87 -8.22 4.92
CA PHE A 95 -2.41 -9.28 5.79
C PHE A 95 -1.55 -10.53 5.89
N ALA A 96 -0.55 -10.74 5.03
CA ALA A 96 0.24 -11.96 5.05
C ALA A 96 1.15 -12.04 6.28
N ASP A 97 1.43 -13.26 6.73
CA ASP A 97 2.47 -13.52 7.72
C ASP A 97 3.84 -13.20 7.14
N PHE A 98 4.82 -12.87 7.97
CA PHE A 98 6.16 -12.52 7.51
C PHE A 98 6.81 -13.61 6.65
N ASN A 99 6.56 -14.87 6.97
CA ASN A 99 7.13 -15.99 6.20
C ASN A 99 6.52 -16.13 4.80
N ARG A 100 5.39 -15.48 4.52
CA ARG A 100 4.73 -15.48 3.20
C ARG A 100 4.72 -14.13 2.51
N LEU A 101 5.13 -13.09 3.20
CA LEU A 101 5.00 -11.70 2.73
C LEU A 101 5.60 -11.50 1.35
N TYR A 102 6.74 -12.09 1.06
CA TYR A 102 7.46 -11.90 -0.20
C TYR A 102 7.05 -12.91 -1.28
N ASN A 103 6.13 -13.83 -0.98
CA ASN A 103 5.76 -14.93 -1.85
C ASN A 103 4.53 -14.61 -2.71
N PHE A 104 4.66 -13.60 -3.55
CA PHE A 104 3.67 -13.33 -4.59
C PHE A 104 4.38 -12.78 -5.82
N ARG A 105 3.67 -12.78 -6.95
CA ARG A 105 4.22 -12.30 -8.21
C ARG A 105 3.23 -11.35 -8.88
N LEU A 106 3.79 -10.34 -9.55
CA LEU A 106 3.04 -9.40 -10.36
C LEU A 106 3.78 -9.18 -11.68
N SER A 107 3.02 -8.85 -12.73
CA SER A 107 3.61 -8.39 -13.99
C SER A 107 4.36 -7.07 -13.76
N ASP A 108 5.30 -6.75 -14.63
CA ASP A 108 6.05 -5.50 -14.53
C ASP A 108 5.14 -4.28 -14.57
N LYS A 109 4.10 -4.32 -15.39
CA LYS A 109 3.10 -3.27 -15.48
C LYS A 109 2.40 -3.04 -14.13
N ASN A 110 2.00 -4.11 -13.46
CA ASN A 110 1.32 -4.04 -12.18
C ASN A 110 2.25 -3.70 -11.04
N ILE A 111 3.53 -4.07 -11.12
CA ILE A 111 4.56 -3.62 -10.17
C ILE A 111 4.71 -2.11 -10.22
N LYS A 112 4.72 -1.52 -11.42
CA LYS A 112 4.76 -0.06 -11.58
C LYS A 112 3.53 0.60 -10.98
N LYS A 113 2.36 0.04 -11.20
CA LYS A 113 1.11 0.54 -10.65
C LYS A 113 1.14 0.49 -9.12
N LEU A 114 1.52 -0.64 -8.57
CA LEU A 114 1.66 -0.83 -7.13
C LEU A 114 2.70 0.15 -6.54
N GLY A 115 3.82 0.34 -7.21
CA GLY A 115 4.87 1.27 -6.80
C GLY A 115 4.38 2.70 -6.70
N SER A 116 3.61 3.15 -7.69
CA SER A 116 3.02 4.49 -7.70
C SER A 116 2.04 4.67 -6.53
N ILE A 117 1.19 3.68 -6.30
CA ILE A 117 0.19 3.72 -5.22
C ILE A 117 0.88 3.74 -3.85
N ALA A 118 1.85 2.87 -3.64
CA ALA A 118 2.55 2.76 -2.36
C ALA A 118 3.32 4.04 -2.04
N GLU A 119 4.03 4.59 -3.00
CA GLU A 119 4.78 5.83 -2.82
C GLU A 119 3.85 7.00 -2.48
N ARG A 120 2.76 7.15 -3.22
CA ARG A 120 1.79 8.22 -2.98
C ARG A 120 1.11 8.07 -1.63
N TYR A 121 0.73 6.85 -1.26
CA TYR A 121 0.13 6.54 0.03
C TYR A 121 1.08 6.92 1.17
N LEU A 122 2.32 6.51 1.06
CA LEU A 122 3.35 6.80 2.06
C LEU A 122 3.57 8.32 2.20
N LEU A 123 3.71 9.03 1.09
CA LEU A 123 3.92 10.48 1.11
C LEU A 123 2.74 11.24 1.71
N ILE A 124 1.52 10.83 1.40
CA ILE A 124 0.32 11.48 1.93
C ILE A 124 0.23 11.30 3.45
N HIS A 125 0.34 10.06 3.92
CA HIS A 125 0.07 9.75 5.33
C HIS A 125 1.27 10.01 6.23
N LEU A 126 2.47 9.67 5.79
CA LEU A 126 3.68 9.94 6.54
C LEU A 126 4.03 11.44 6.50
N GLY A 127 3.75 12.11 5.39
CA GLY A 127 3.92 13.55 5.26
C GLY A 127 3.11 14.34 6.28
N ARG A 128 1.90 13.89 6.59
CA ARG A 128 1.06 14.49 7.63
C ARG A 128 1.70 14.37 9.01
N GLU A 129 2.26 13.21 9.32
CA GLU A 129 2.94 12.97 10.59
C GLU A 129 4.16 13.88 10.74
N PHE A 130 4.95 14.06 9.70
CA PHE A 130 6.10 14.94 9.71
C PHE A 130 5.69 16.41 9.87
N LYS A 131 4.63 16.84 9.23
CA LYS A 131 4.11 18.21 9.39
C LYS A 131 3.67 18.48 10.81
N THR A 132 2.98 17.52 11.42
CA THR A 132 2.56 17.61 12.82
C THR A 132 3.78 17.71 13.74
N LEU A 133 4.81 16.89 13.50
CA LEU A 133 6.03 16.89 14.28
C LEU A 133 6.78 18.22 14.14
N ASP A 134 6.88 18.75 12.92
CA ASP A 134 7.51 20.03 12.65
C ASP A 134 6.77 21.17 13.37
N PHE A 135 5.44 21.11 13.41
CA PHE A 135 4.63 22.08 14.14
C PHE A 135 4.96 22.05 15.63
N TYR A 136 5.02 20.88 16.24
CA TYR A 136 5.38 20.74 17.64
C TYR A 136 6.79 21.26 17.93
N LYS A 137 7.73 20.97 17.05
CA LYS A 137 9.11 21.46 17.19
C LYS A 137 9.18 22.98 17.11
N SER A 138 8.32 23.61 16.30
CA SER A 138 8.30 25.08 16.16
C SER A 138 7.73 25.76 17.39
N LEU A 139 6.94 25.05 18.20
CA LEU A 139 6.39 25.58 19.45
C LEU A 139 7.39 25.54 20.62
N GLY A 140 8.36 24.67 20.52
CA GLY A 140 9.41 24.53 21.53
C GLY A 140 10.60 25.35 21.14
#